data_2d7f9221d889a4812f176b8bebaa364e
#
_entry.id   2d7f9221d889a4812f176b8bebaa364e
#
_cell.length_a   1.000
_cell.length_b   1.000
_cell.length_c   1.000
_cell.angle_alpha   90.00
_cell.angle_beta   90.00
_cell.angle_gamma   90.00
#
_symmetry.space_group_name_H-M   'P 1'
#
loop_
_entity.id
_entity.type
_entity.pdbx_description
1 polymer ?
#
loop_
_entity_poly.entity_id
_entity_poly.type
_entity_poly.pdbx_seq_one_letter_code
_entity_poly.pdbx_strand_id
1 'polypeptide(L)'
;MAAKALIEKEPEYAKVASRLLLDLIYREVLHIPASNLELEQCYKEYFKKYITNGIALEKLSPDLLHFDLNLLSDALAVERDDSFNYLGLQTIYDRYLLQTSDKRLETPQIFWMRVAMGLAKNEVEKEKWAITFYNVLSQFQFVSSTPTLFNSGTIHSQLSSCYLLTIMDDLSNIFKTISDNAQLSKWAGGLGNDWTHVRSLGSLIKGTNGKSQGVIPFLKVANDTAVAVNQGGKRKGAMCAYLETWHLDIEDFLELRKNTGDERRRTHDMNTANWIPDLFMKRVMGGEKWTLFSPSDVSDLHDLYGKAFEERYVHYERLAENGKLPLCKHCLLYTSDAADERS
;
A
#
# COMPACT_ATOMS: atom_id res chain seq x y z
N MET A 1 -1.42 -15.20 29.24
CA MET A 1 -2.88 -15.15 28.93
C MET A 1 -3.65 -14.36 29.97
N ALA A 2 -3.55 -14.65 31.29
CA ALA A 2 -4.32 -13.95 32.33
C ALA A 2 -4.09 -12.43 32.39
N ALA A 3 -2.84 -11.95 32.34
CA ALA A 3 -2.53 -10.52 32.34
C ALA A 3 -3.18 -9.76 31.16
N LYS A 4 -3.24 -10.36 29.98
CA LYS A 4 -3.91 -9.78 28.80
C LYS A 4 -5.40 -9.52 29.02
N ALA A 5 -6.09 -10.45 29.67
CA ALA A 5 -7.53 -10.34 29.93
C ALA A 5 -7.88 -9.25 30.97
N LEU A 6 -6.88 -8.79 31.73
CA LEU A 6 -7.06 -7.77 32.76
C LEU A 6 -6.76 -6.34 32.29
N ILE A 7 -6.20 -6.16 31.07
CA ILE A 7 -5.82 -4.85 30.53
C ILE A 7 -7.00 -3.88 30.45
N GLU A 8 -8.20 -4.37 30.09
CA GLU A 8 -9.41 -3.54 30.00
C GLU A 8 -9.88 -3.03 31.38
N LYS A 9 -9.56 -3.77 32.45
CA LYS A 9 -9.95 -3.41 33.84
C LYS A 9 -8.91 -2.49 34.48
N GLU A 10 -7.65 -2.77 34.23
CA GLU A 10 -6.52 -2.06 34.81
C GLU A 10 -5.40 -1.92 33.76
N PRO A 11 -5.20 -0.72 33.17
CA PRO A 11 -4.22 -0.49 32.08
C PRO A 11 -2.79 -0.89 32.41
N GLU A 12 -2.38 -0.87 33.69
CA GLU A 12 -1.00 -1.26 34.10
C GLU A 12 -0.70 -2.74 33.78
N TYR A 13 -1.72 -3.60 33.64
CA TYR A 13 -1.51 -4.97 33.18
C TYR A 13 -0.95 -5.04 31.74
N ALA A 14 -1.02 -3.98 30.95
CA ALA A 14 -0.37 -3.91 29.64
C ALA A 14 1.15 -4.02 29.78
N LYS A 15 1.76 -3.41 30.80
CA LYS A 15 3.19 -3.52 31.09
C LYS A 15 3.57 -4.94 31.52
N VAL A 16 2.76 -5.54 32.39
CA VAL A 16 2.98 -6.92 32.84
C VAL A 16 2.88 -7.88 31.64
N ALA A 17 1.85 -7.73 30.82
CA ALA A 17 1.67 -8.58 29.63
C ALA A 17 2.82 -8.41 28.62
N SER A 18 3.33 -7.17 28.43
CA SER A 18 4.50 -6.91 27.58
C SER A 18 5.75 -7.62 28.10
N ARG A 19 6.04 -7.54 29.41
CA ARG A 19 7.19 -8.23 30.02
C ARG A 19 7.12 -9.73 29.89
N LEU A 20 5.94 -10.33 30.10
CA LEU A 20 5.74 -11.76 29.91
C LEU A 20 5.92 -12.19 28.46
N LEU A 21 5.52 -11.35 27.50
CA LEU A 21 5.74 -11.60 26.08
C LEU A 21 7.23 -11.48 25.71
N LEU A 22 7.96 -10.49 26.26
CA LEU A 22 9.41 -10.37 26.09
C LEU A 22 10.15 -11.61 26.62
N ASP A 23 9.79 -12.09 27.80
CA ASP A 23 10.39 -13.32 28.36
C ASP A 23 10.15 -14.53 27.44
N LEU A 24 8.94 -14.62 26.87
CA LEU A 24 8.64 -15.67 25.87
C LEU A 24 9.53 -15.52 24.63
N ILE A 25 9.69 -14.33 24.09
CA ILE A 25 10.54 -14.07 22.91
C ILE A 25 12.00 -14.43 23.19
N TYR A 26 12.54 -14.03 24.35
CA TYR A 26 13.93 -14.34 24.70
C TYR A 26 14.15 -15.84 24.89
N ARG A 27 13.20 -16.55 25.50
CA ARG A 27 13.28 -18.02 25.61
C ARG A 27 13.21 -18.72 24.25
N GLU A 28 12.37 -18.22 23.36
CA GLU A 28 12.22 -18.77 22.01
C GLU A 28 13.47 -18.54 21.15
N VAL A 29 14.04 -17.32 21.20
CA VAL A 29 15.11 -16.88 20.29
C VAL A 29 16.49 -17.07 20.91
N LEU A 30 16.69 -16.63 22.15
CA LEU A 30 17.99 -16.64 22.85
C LEU A 30 18.18 -17.85 23.75
N HIS A 31 17.12 -18.62 24.00
CA HIS A 31 17.08 -19.76 24.91
C HIS A 31 17.40 -19.41 26.38
N ILE A 32 17.19 -18.17 26.78
CA ILE A 32 17.38 -17.66 28.14
C ILE A 32 16.14 -16.86 28.61
N PRO A 33 15.87 -16.80 29.93
CA PRO A 33 14.80 -15.96 30.46
C PRO A 33 15.21 -14.47 30.48
N ALA A 34 14.23 -13.56 30.52
CA ALA A 34 14.43 -12.13 30.65
C ALA A 34 15.19 -11.71 31.94
N SER A 35 15.11 -12.54 32.99
CA SER A 35 15.81 -12.33 34.26
C SER A 35 17.29 -12.73 34.28
N ASN A 36 17.82 -13.21 33.14
CA ASN A 36 19.23 -13.58 33.06
C ASN A 36 20.14 -12.35 33.14
N LEU A 37 21.11 -12.37 34.04
CA LEU A 37 22.05 -11.26 34.25
C LEU A 37 22.99 -11.02 33.04
N GLU A 38 23.17 -12.01 32.18
CA GLU A 38 23.98 -11.95 30.97
C GLU A 38 23.15 -11.68 29.72
N LEU A 39 21.88 -11.25 29.85
CA LEU A 39 20.96 -11.03 28.75
C LEU A 39 21.57 -10.16 27.64
N GLU A 40 22.17 -9.03 27.99
CA GLU A 40 22.80 -8.11 27.05
C GLU A 40 23.94 -8.77 26.26
N GLN A 41 24.80 -9.52 26.93
CA GLN A 41 25.90 -10.25 26.30
C GLN A 41 25.39 -11.34 25.36
N CYS A 42 24.40 -12.13 25.80
CA CYS A 42 23.77 -13.16 24.99
C CYS A 42 23.09 -12.56 23.75
N TYR A 43 22.46 -11.39 23.90
CA TYR A 43 21.81 -10.66 22.80
C TYR A 43 22.83 -10.26 21.73
N LYS A 44 23.96 -9.67 22.13
CA LYS A 44 25.06 -9.24 21.25
C LYS A 44 25.73 -10.42 20.53
N GLU A 45 25.97 -11.52 21.24
CA GLU A 45 26.53 -12.74 20.63
C GLU A 45 25.57 -13.40 19.66
N TYR A 46 24.28 -13.43 20.01
CA TYR A 46 23.26 -14.00 19.14
C TYR A 46 23.09 -13.17 17.86
N PHE A 47 23.17 -11.85 17.92
CA PHE A 47 23.04 -10.98 16.72
C PHE A 47 24.02 -11.38 15.62
N LYS A 48 25.29 -11.66 15.94
CA LYS A 48 26.28 -12.09 14.96
C LYS A 48 25.94 -13.46 14.36
N LYS A 49 25.50 -14.39 15.20
CA LYS A 49 25.04 -15.72 14.76
C LYS A 49 23.77 -15.62 13.91
N TYR A 50 22.87 -14.74 14.28
CA TYR A 50 21.62 -14.48 13.55
C TYR A 50 21.86 -14.04 12.10
N ILE A 51 22.80 -13.11 11.86
CA ILE A 51 23.13 -12.67 10.49
C ILE A 51 23.63 -13.86 9.66
N THR A 52 24.60 -14.61 10.17
CA THR A 52 25.17 -15.76 9.45
C THR A 52 24.13 -16.85 9.19
N ASN A 53 23.35 -17.21 10.21
CA ASN A 53 22.32 -18.25 10.10
C ASN A 53 21.16 -17.80 9.20
N GLY A 54 20.76 -16.53 9.29
CA GLY A 54 19.68 -15.97 8.46
C GLY A 54 20.03 -15.98 6.97
N ILE A 55 21.29 -15.75 6.63
CA ILE A 55 21.79 -15.89 5.25
C ILE A 55 21.80 -17.35 4.81
N ALA A 56 22.30 -18.26 5.64
CA ALA A 56 22.28 -19.70 5.34
C ALA A 56 20.86 -20.27 5.15
N LEU A 57 19.86 -19.67 5.81
CA LEU A 57 18.44 -19.99 5.68
C LEU A 57 17.74 -19.26 4.52
N GLU A 58 18.48 -18.52 3.69
CA GLU A 58 17.95 -17.72 2.58
C GLU A 58 16.87 -16.72 3.03
N LYS A 59 16.98 -16.20 4.25
CA LYS A 59 16.09 -15.14 4.78
C LYS A 59 16.71 -13.75 4.69
N LEU A 60 18.02 -13.65 4.92
CA LEU A 60 18.75 -12.39 4.94
C LEU A 60 19.61 -12.20 3.69
N SER A 61 19.80 -10.91 3.29
CA SER A 61 20.71 -10.55 2.22
C SER A 61 22.17 -10.83 2.61
N PRO A 62 22.97 -11.47 1.74
CA PRO A 62 24.41 -11.59 1.95
C PRO A 62 25.14 -10.26 2.15
N ASP A 63 24.58 -9.16 1.63
CA ASP A 63 25.15 -7.80 1.79
C ASP A 63 25.34 -7.40 3.25
N LEU A 64 24.57 -7.99 4.18
CA LEU A 64 24.67 -7.70 5.61
C LEU A 64 26.00 -8.15 6.23
N LEU A 65 26.73 -9.07 5.59
CA LEU A 65 28.08 -9.48 6.03
C LEU A 65 29.14 -8.40 5.75
N HIS A 66 28.85 -7.42 4.91
CA HIS A 66 29.78 -6.34 4.62
C HIS A 66 29.84 -5.27 5.73
N PHE A 67 28.96 -5.33 6.72
CA PHE A 67 28.98 -4.44 7.90
C PHE A 67 29.94 -4.94 8.97
N ASP A 68 30.49 -4.01 9.76
CA ASP A 68 31.16 -4.37 11.01
C ASP A 68 30.13 -4.82 12.05
N LEU A 69 29.93 -6.14 12.15
CA LEU A 69 28.96 -6.74 13.05
C LEU A 69 29.33 -6.56 14.54
N ASN A 70 30.62 -6.31 14.87
CA ASN A 70 31.01 -6.01 16.24
C ASN A 70 30.51 -4.62 16.64
N LEU A 71 30.78 -3.63 15.80
CA LEU A 71 30.34 -2.25 16.02
C LEU A 71 28.82 -2.17 16.14
N LEU A 72 28.07 -2.84 15.25
CA LEU A 72 26.60 -2.86 15.29
C LEU A 72 26.07 -3.63 16.49
N SER A 73 26.69 -4.73 16.88
CA SER A 73 26.35 -5.50 18.07
C SER A 73 26.49 -4.65 19.35
N ASP A 74 27.56 -3.86 19.46
CA ASP A 74 27.80 -2.99 20.61
C ASP A 74 26.83 -1.80 20.68
N ALA A 75 26.26 -1.41 19.55
CA ALA A 75 25.23 -0.35 19.48
C ALA A 75 23.83 -0.83 19.88
N LEU A 76 23.59 -2.14 20.09
CA LEU A 76 22.29 -2.64 20.51
C LEU A 76 21.98 -2.20 21.96
N ALA A 77 20.84 -1.55 22.12
CA ALA A 77 20.32 -1.04 23.39
C ALA A 77 19.14 -1.91 23.86
N VAL A 78 19.46 -3.01 24.57
CA VAL A 78 18.48 -4.05 24.94
C VAL A 78 17.38 -3.51 25.87
N GLU A 79 17.71 -2.51 26.69
CA GLU A 79 16.78 -1.82 27.59
C GLU A 79 15.61 -1.14 26.86
N ARG A 80 15.74 -0.86 25.55
CA ARG A 80 14.67 -0.28 24.73
C ARG A 80 13.51 -1.28 24.48
N ASP A 81 13.73 -2.56 24.67
CA ASP A 81 12.65 -3.56 24.63
C ASP A 81 11.58 -3.27 25.68
N ASP A 82 11.97 -2.61 26.77
CA ASP A 82 11.09 -2.20 27.85
C ASP A 82 10.11 -1.08 27.48
N SER A 83 10.37 -0.36 26.39
CA SER A 83 9.52 0.73 25.91
C SER A 83 8.27 0.24 25.17
N PHE A 84 8.19 -1.04 24.81
CA PHE A 84 7.02 -1.60 24.16
C PHE A 84 5.81 -1.73 25.10
N ASN A 85 4.67 -1.25 24.64
CA ASN A 85 3.40 -1.70 25.20
C ASN A 85 3.04 -3.10 24.65
N TYR A 86 2.11 -3.78 25.33
CA TYR A 86 1.72 -5.16 24.94
C TYR A 86 1.24 -5.26 23.48
N LEU A 87 0.37 -4.35 23.04
CA LEU A 87 -0.22 -4.41 21.70
C LEU A 87 0.82 -4.20 20.61
N GLY A 88 1.74 -3.25 20.80
CA GLY A 88 2.85 -3.01 19.88
C GLY A 88 3.79 -4.21 19.78
N LEU A 89 4.19 -4.75 20.93
CA LEU A 89 5.06 -5.93 20.97
C LEU A 89 4.39 -7.17 20.36
N GLN A 90 3.12 -7.41 20.67
CA GLN A 90 2.35 -8.51 20.08
C GLN A 90 2.25 -8.38 18.55
N THR A 91 2.06 -7.16 18.07
CA THR A 91 2.00 -6.89 16.62
C THR A 91 3.34 -7.20 15.93
N ILE A 92 4.47 -6.78 16.55
CA ILE A 92 5.81 -7.10 16.02
C ILE A 92 6.06 -8.60 16.07
N TYR A 93 5.74 -9.25 17.17
CA TYR A 93 5.91 -10.70 17.36
C TYR A 93 5.11 -11.51 16.34
N ASP A 94 3.85 -11.16 16.10
CA ASP A 94 2.96 -11.93 15.22
C ASP A 94 3.24 -11.69 13.73
N ARG A 95 3.70 -10.49 13.36
CA ARG A 95 3.73 -10.06 11.97
C ARG A 95 5.12 -9.79 11.40
N TYR A 96 6.03 -9.21 12.20
CA TYR A 96 7.24 -8.60 11.66
C TYR A 96 8.54 -9.36 11.94
N LEU A 97 8.66 -10.03 13.09
CA LEU A 97 9.84 -10.81 13.39
C LEU A 97 10.00 -11.93 12.36
N LEU A 98 11.18 -12.01 11.75
CA LEU A 98 11.50 -13.12 10.84
C LEU A 98 11.41 -14.45 11.57
N GLN A 99 10.86 -15.44 10.86
CA GLN A 99 10.64 -16.77 11.40
C GLN A 99 10.91 -17.86 10.36
N THR A 100 11.20 -19.04 10.85
CA THR A 100 11.09 -20.29 10.10
C THR A 100 9.67 -20.86 10.25
N SER A 101 9.41 -22.08 9.75
CA SER A 101 8.15 -22.78 10.02
C SER A 101 7.86 -22.97 11.52
N ASP A 102 8.90 -23.07 12.34
CA ASP A 102 8.79 -23.59 13.70
C ASP A 102 9.12 -22.56 14.79
N LYS A 103 9.94 -21.55 14.50
CA LYS A 103 10.40 -20.58 15.49
C LYS A 103 10.75 -19.22 14.89
N ARG A 104 10.72 -18.20 15.73
CA ARG A 104 11.22 -16.86 15.40
C ARG A 104 12.72 -16.81 15.47
N LEU A 105 13.31 -15.96 14.64
CA LEU A 105 14.75 -15.74 14.52
C LEU A 105 15.18 -14.39 15.10
N GLU A 106 14.24 -13.52 15.45
CA GLU A 106 14.53 -12.14 15.85
C GLU A 106 13.96 -11.82 17.23
N THR A 107 14.71 -11.05 17.98
CA THR A 107 14.25 -10.26 19.11
C THR A 107 13.98 -8.83 18.65
N PRO A 108 13.27 -7.96 19.40
CA PRO A 108 12.88 -6.65 18.90
C PRO A 108 14.07 -5.75 18.49
N GLN A 109 15.17 -5.72 19.26
CA GLN A 109 16.29 -4.86 18.88
C GLN A 109 17.07 -5.42 17.67
N ILE A 110 17.15 -6.75 17.50
CA ILE A 110 17.73 -7.38 16.32
C ILE A 110 16.88 -7.06 15.09
N PHE A 111 15.56 -7.11 15.21
CA PHE A 111 14.66 -6.70 14.16
C PHE A 111 14.90 -5.24 13.72
N TRP A 112 14.97 -4.28 14.67
CA TRP A 112 15.25 -2.90 14.34
C TRP A 112 16.62 -2.71 13.68
N MET A 113 17.64 -3.40 14.18
CA MET A 113 18.97 -3.33 13.57
C MET A 113 19.02 -3.91 12.17
N ARG A 114 18.32 -5.04 11.91
CA ARG A 114 18.20 -5.58 10.54
C ARG A 114 17.56 -4.59 9.59
N VAL A 115 16.45 -3.95 10.01
CA VAL A 115 15.77 -2.95 9.18
C VAL A 115 16.72 -1.79 8.88
N ALA A 116 17.42 -1.29 9.87
CA ALA A 116 18.38 -0.19 9.74
C ALA A 116 19.56 -0.54 8.81
N MET A 117 20.14 -1.74 8.96
CA MET A 117 21.21 -2.23 8.06
C MET A 117 20.73 -2.30 6.61
N GLY A 118 19.54 -2.82 6.37
CA GLY A 118 18.98 -2.92 5.02
C GLY A 118 18.75 -1.55 4.37
N LEU A 119 18.39 -0.53 5.15
CA LEU A 119 18.26 0.85 4.69
C LEU A 119 19.62 1.51 4.40
N ALA A 120 20.64 1.18 5.20
CA ALA A 120 21.96 1.79 5.14
C ALA A 120 22.93 1.10 4.18
N LYS A 121 22.58 -0.04 3.58
CA LYS A 121 23.53 -0.90 2.84
C LYS A 121 24.27 -0.23 1.68
N ASN A 122 23.69 0.79 1.09
CA ASN A 122 24.25 1.53 -0.04
C ASN A 122 24.90 2.87 0.37
N GLU A 123 24.92 3.19 1.67
CA GLU A 123 25.51 4.43 2.17
C GLU A 123 27.04 4.30 2.27
N VAL A 124 27.76 5.41 2.08
CA VAL A 124 29.24 5.43 2.17
C VAL A 124 29.70 5.13 3.60
N GLU A 125 29.07 5.74 4.62
CA GLU A 125 29.30 5.48 6.05
C GLU A 125 28.20 4.56 6.60
N LYS A 126 28.05 3.38 6.02
CA LYS A 126 26.90 2.48 6.24
C LYS A 126 26.69 2.08 7.69
N GLU A 127 27.75 1.87 8.48
CA GLU A 127 27.66 1.55 9.91
C GLU A 127 27.07 2.73 10.71
N LYS A 128 27.57 3.93 10.45
CA LYS A 128 27.07 5.15 11.08
C LYS A 128 25.60 5.37 10.76
N TRP A 129 25.20 5.21 9.49
CA TRP A 129 23.81 5.34 9.09
C TRP A 129 22.94 4.23 9.65
N ALA A 130 23.42 2.99 9.69
CA ALA A 130 22.69 1.87 10.32
C ALA A 130 22.41 2.17 11.81
N ILE A 131 23.41 2.65 12.57
CA ILE A 131 23.25 3.03 13.98
C ILE A 131 22.29 4.21 14.11
N THR A 132 22.37 5.20 13.21
CA THR A 132 21.47 6.36 13.22
C THR A 132 20.02 5.93 12.98
N PHE A 133 19.75 5.13 11.95
CA PHE A 133 18.41 4.62 11.66
C PHE A 133 17.90 3.70 12.77
N TYR A 134 18.75 2.82 13.30
CA TYR A 134 18.42 1.99 14.44
C TYR A 134 17.97 2.82 15.65
N ASN A 135 18.68 3.89 15.98
CA ASN A 135 18.32 4.75 17.10
C ASN A 135 16.96 5.41 16.91
N VAL A 136 16.68 5.93 15.70
CA VAL A 136 15.41 6.57 15.37
C VAL A 136 14.24 5.58 15.44
N LEU A 137 14.44 4.38 14.90
CA LEU A 137 13.40 3.34 14.86
C LEU A 137 13.15 2.72 16.24
N SER A 138 14.21 2.33 16.94
CA SER A 138 14.10 1.63 18.23
C SER A 138 13.64 2.52 19.39
N GLN A 139 13.76 3.84 19.26
CA GLN A 139 13.22 4.84 20.19
C GLN A 139 11.81 5.32 19.80
N PHE A 140 11.19 4.73 18.78
CA PHE A 140 9.86 5.11 18.26
C PHE A 140 9.73 6.58 17.83
N GLN A 141 10.84 7.20 17.42
CA GLN A 141 10.82 8.57 16.86
C GLN A 141 10.26 8.57 15.42
N PHE A 142 10.36 7.43 14.73
CA PHE A 142 9.82 7.20 13.40
C PHE A 142 9.43 5.73 13.22
N VAL A 143 8.37 5.47 12.46
CA VAL A 143 7.95 4.13 12.05
C VAL A 143 7.88 4.06 10.54
N SER A 144 8.60 3.12 9.96
CA SER A 144 8.57 2.87 8.53
C SER A 144 7.28 2.18 8.08
N SER A 145 7.02 2.21 6.77
CA SER A 145 5.92 1.45 6.17
C SER A 145 6.11 -0.06 6.34
N THR A 146 5.00 -0.79 6.28
CA THR A 146 4.97 -2.26 6.44
C THR A 146 5.98 -3.00 5.54
N PRO A 147 6.10 -2.72 4.22
CA PRO A 147 7.10 -3.41 3.38
C PRO A 147 8.54 -3.17 3.83
N THR A 148 8.87 -1.97 4.29
CA THR A 148 10.19 -1.67 4.83
C THR A 148 10.49 -2.54 6.06
N LEU A 149 9.56 -2.62 7.00
CA LEU A 149 9.71 -3.45 8.20
C LEU A 149 9.83 -4.94 7.88
N PHE A 150 9.09 -5.44 6.88
CA PHE A 150 9.18 -6.86 6.47
C PHE A 150 10.47 -7.18 5.73
N ASN A 151 10.82 -6.36 4.73
CA ASN A 151 11.73 -6.76 3.67
C ASN A 151 13.12 -6.12 3.77
N SER A 152 13.30 -5.05 4.57
CA SER A 152 14.62 -4.42 4.70
C SER A 152 15.63 -5.40 5.30
N GLY A 153 16.78 -5.55 4.65
CA GLY A 153 17.82 -6.49 5.04
C GLY A 153 17.58 -7.96 4.66
N THR A 154 16.44 -8.26 4.01
CA THR A 154 16.16 -9.63 3.49
C THR A 154 16.67 -9.78 2.06
N ILE A 155 16.64 -11.03 1.54
CA ILE A 155 16.99 -11.32 0.13
C ILE A 155 16.04 -10.64 -0.86
N HIS A 156 14.80 -10.36 -0.46
CA HIS A 156 13.79 -9.67 -1.27
C HIS A 156 13.53 -8.26 -0.72
N SER A 157 14.46 -7.36 -0.97
CA SER A 157 14.47 -6.00 -0.41
C SER A 157 13.51 -5.04 -1.15
N GLN A 158 12.22 -5.40 -1.23
CA GLN A 158 11.17 -4.53 -1.74
C GLN A 158 10.62 -3.67 -0.59
N LEU A 159 10.86 -2.35 -0.61
CA LEU A 159 10.59 -1.44 0.51
C LEU A 159 9.42 -0.48 0.25
N SER A 160 8.94 -0.36 -1.00
CA SER A 160 7.86 0.55 -1.36
C SER A 160 6.50 -0.02 -0.92
N SER A 161 5.66 0.83 -0.34
CA SER A 161 4.33 0.43 0.13
C SER A 161 3.24 0.64 -0.92
N CYS A 162 3.45 1.55 -1.87
CA CYS A 162 2.45 1.94 -2.86
C CYS A 162 3.06 2.13 -4.24
N TYR A 163 2.28 1.76 -5.27
CA TYR A 163 2.62 1.91 -6.67
C TYR A 163 1.47 2.57 -7.40
N LEU A 164 1.77 3.61 -8.18
CA LEU A 164 0.80 4.30 -9.02
C LEU A 164 1.12 3.99 -10.48
N LEU A 165 0.12 3.56 -11.23
CA LEU A 165 0.24 3.19 -12.63
C LEU A 165 -0.85 3.88 -13.44
N THR A 166 -0.48 4.48 -14.56
CA THR A 166 -1.41 5.01 -15.56
C THR A 166 -1.65 3.93 -16.61
N ILE A 167 -2.91 3.68 -16.93
CA ILE A 167 -3.33 2.66 -17.89
C ILE A 167 -3.66 3.34 -19.20
N MET A 168 -2.89 3.02 -20.23
CA MET A 168 -3.11 3.57 -21.56
C MET A 168 -4.21 2.82 -22.30
N ASP A 169 -4.85 3.48 -23.28
CA ASP A 169 -5.93 2.95 -24.11
C ASP A 169 -5.43 1.94 -25.17
N ASP A 170 -4.75 0.91 -24.69
CA ASP A 170 -4.23 -0.20 -25.47
C ASP A 170 -4.40 -1.54 -24.73
N LEU A 171 -4.94 -2.54 -25.41
CA LEU A 171 -5.26 -3.82 -24.80
C LEU A 171 -4.03 -4.50 -24.19
N SER A 172 -2.90 -4.43 -24.87
CA SER A 172 -1.64 -5.00 -24.37
C SER A 172 -1.18 -4.30 -23.11
N ASN A 173 -1.27 -2.96 -23.06
CA ASN A 173 -0.94 -2.17 -21.88
C ASN A 173 -1.88 -2.46 -20.71
N ILE A 174 -3.20 -2.54 -20.95
CA ILE A 174 -4.19 -2.85 -19.92
C ILE A 174 -3.85 -4.19 -19.24
N PHE A 175 -3.67 -5.27 -20.01
CA PHE A 175 -3.38 -6.59 -19.45
C PHE A 175 -1.96 -6.70 -18.86
N LYS A 176 -0.97 -6.00 -19.44
CA LYS A 176 0.36 -5.88 -18.83
C LYS A 176 0.26 -5.24 -17.45
N THR A 177 -0.47 -4.13 -17.32
CA THR A 177 -0.65 -3.46 -16.02
C THR A 177 -1.36 -4.34 -15.00
N ILE A 178 -2.37 -5.11 -15.41
CA ILE A 178 -3.03 -6.08 -14.53
C ILE A 178 -2.04 -7.17 -14.06
N SER A 179 -1.16 -7.65 -14.95
CA SER A 179 -0.11 -8.60 -14.60
C SER A 179 0.92 -7.99 -13.65
N ASP A 180 1.37 -6.77 -13.92
CA ASP A 180 2.31 -6.03 -13.06
C ASP A 180 1.70 -5.83 -11.65
N ASN A 181 0.41 -5.48 -11.59
CA ASN A 181 -0.33 -5.36 -10.33
C ASN A 181 -0.33 -6.66 -9.52
N ALA A 182 -0.51 -7.81 -10.14
CA ALA A 182 -0.45 -9.10 -9.48
C ALA A 182 0.94 -9.34 -8.86
N GLN A 183 2.01 -9.05 -9.60
CA GLN A 183 3.37 -9.19 -9.11
C GLN A 183 3.69 -8.23 -7.95
N LEU A 184 3.29 -6.97 -8.07
CA LEU A 184 3.50 -5.95 -7.02
C LEU A 184 2.68 -6.26 -5.75
N SER A 185 1.45 -6.75 -5.91
CA SER A 185 0.60 -7.17 -4.79
C SER A 185 1.23 -8.31 -4.00
N LYS A 186 1.85 -9.29 -4.66
CA LYS A 186 2.57 -10.41 -4.02
C LYS A 186 3.60 -9.92 -2.98
N TRP A 187 4.24 -8.77 -3.23
CA TRP A 187 5.29 -8.20 -2.38
C TRP A 187 4.78 -7.10 -1.44
N ALA A 188 3.50 -7.13 -1.08
CA ALA A 188 2.85 -6.23 -0.14
C ALA A 188 2.71 -4.77 -0.61
N GLY A 189 2.76 -4.51 -1.92
CA GLY A 189 2.47 -3.20 -2.50
C GLY A 189 0.98 -2.90 -2.54
N GLY A 190 0.55 -1.72 -2.09
CA GLY A 190 -0.75 -1.14 -2.40
C GLY A 190 -0.72 -0.57 -3.83
N LEU A 191 -1.82 -0.68 -4.57
CA LEU A 191 -1.87 -0.35 -5.99
C LEU A 191 -2.88 0.75 -6.25
N GLY A 192 -2.47 1.80 -6.94
CA GLY A 192 -3.34 2.84 -7.47
C GLY A 192 -3.24 2.85 -9.00
N ASN A 193 -4.36 2.67 -9.67
CA ASN A 193 -4.42 2.62 -11.13
C ASN A 193 -5.32 3.72 -11.66
N ASP A 194 -4.76 4.57 -12.50
CA ASP A 194 -5.51 5.59 -13.22
C ASP A 194 -6.02 5.03 -14.56
N TRP A 195 -7.33 4.97 -14.71
CA TRP A 195 -8.04 4.41 -15.85
C TRP A 195 -8.54 5.49 -16.81
N THR A 196 -8.26 6.75 -16.56
CA THR A 196 -8.85 7.89 -17.28
C THR A 196 -8.57 7.87 -18.77
N HIS A 197 -7.41 7.37 -19.23
CA HIS A 197 -7.11 7.29 -20.65
C HIS A 197 -7.90 6.23 -21.42
N VAL A 198 -8.44 5.22 -20.74
CA VAL A 198 -9.14 4.12 -21.41
C VAL A 198 -10.47 4.62 -21.98
N ARG A 199 -10.66 4.42 -23.29
CA ARG A 199 -11.87 4.85 -24.01
C ARG A 199 -13.16 4.35 -23.38
N SER A 200 -14.17 5.17 -23.39
CA SER A 200 -15.47 4.90 -22.80
C SER A 200 -16.31 3.90 -23.58
N LEU A 201 -17.39 3.48 -22.95
CA LEU A 201 -18.46 2.70 -23.57
C LEU A 201 -18.96 3.37 -24.87
N GLY A 202 -19.06 2.60 -25.94
CA GLY A 202 -19.56 3.06 -27.23
C GLY A 202 -18.52 3.68 -28.16
N SER A 203 -17.29 3.96 -27.68
CA SER A 203 -16.19 4.45 -28.52
C SER A 203 -15.78 3.45 -29.59
N LEU A 204 -15.44 3.95 -30.79
CA LEU A 204 -15.06 3.10 -31.93
C LEU A 204 -13.71 2.41 -31.70
N ILE A 205 -13.65 1.11 -31.95
CA ILE A 205 -12.42 0.33 -31.97
C ILE A 205 -11.94 0.24 -33.42
N LYS A 206 -10.95 1.05 -33.79
CA LYS A 206 -10.47 1.19 -35.18
C LYS A 206 -10.04 -0.14 -35.82
N GLY A 207 -9.46 -1.06 -35.05
CA GLY A 207 -8.93 -2.33 -35.58
C GLY A 207 -9.98 -3.38 -35.90
N THR A 208 -11.14 -3.37 -35.22
CA THR A 208 -12.21 -4.38 -35.36
C THR A 208 -13.51 -3.82 -35.90
N ASN A 209 -13.58 -2.50 -36.09
CA ASN A 209 -14.80 -1.77 -36.45
C ASN A 209 -15.96 -1.99 -35.45
N GLY A 210 -15.65 -2.41 -34.24
CA GLY A 210 -16.60 -2.63 -33.15
C GLY A 210 -16.67 -1.43 -32.20
N LYS A 211 -17.51 -1.56 -31.16
CA LYS A 211 -17.67 -0.56 -30.10
C LYS A 211 -17.07 -1.06 -28.79
N SER A 212 -16.38 -0.16 -28.07
CA SER A 212 -15.84 -0.43 -26.75
C SER A 212 -16.93 -0.72 -25.73
N GLN A 213 -16.65 -1.60 -24.79
CA GLN A 213 -17.48 -1.83 -23.60
C GLN A 213 -17.12 -0.91 -22.43
N GLY A 214 -16.20 0.03 -22.65
CA GLY A 214 -15.74 1.00 -21.65
C GLY A 214 -14.78 0.42 -20.60
N VAL A 215 -14.62 1.16 -19.50
CA VAL A 215 -13.68 0.86 -18.42
C VAL A 215 -14.18 -0.30 -17.52
N ILE A 216 -15.48 -0.39 -17.30
CA ILE A 216 -16.07 -1.24 -16.25
C ILE A 216 -15.69 -2.73 -16.36
N PRO A 217 -15.73 -3.39 -17.53
CA PRO A 217 -15.32 -4.79 -17.63
C PRO A 217 -13.86 -5.03 -17.25
N PHE A 218 -12.96 -4.11 -17.58
CA PHE A 218 -11.55 -4.22 -17.20
C PHE A 218 -11.35 -4.02 -15.70
N LEU A 219 -12.12 -3.12 -15.08
CA LEU A 219 -12.11 -2.93 -13.63
C LEU A 219 -12.56 -4.19 -12.89
N LYS A 220 -13.52 -4.96 -13.45
CA LYS A 220 -13.91 -6.25 -12.89
C LYS A 220 -12.75 -7.24 -12.91
N VAL A 221 -12.02 -7.36 -14.02
CA VAL A 221 -10.83 -8.23 -14.12
C VAL A 221 -9.75 -7.80 -13.11
N ALA A 222 -9.49 -6.49 -12.98
CA ALA A 222 -8.53 -5.96 -12.03
C ALA A 222 -8.94 -6.26 -10.58
N ASN A 223 -10.22 -6.12 -10.22
CA ASN A 223 -10.76 -6.48 -8.92
C ASN A 223 -10.52 -7.97 -8.61
N ASP A 224 -10.87 -8.85 -9.53
CA ASP A 224 -10.76 -10.30 -9.32
C ASP A 224 -9.28 -10.72 -9.22
N THR A 225 -8.39 -10.04 -9.95
CA THR A 225 -6.93 -10.20 -9.79
C THR A 225 -6.45 -9.78 -8.40
N ALA A 226 -6.94 -8.66 -7.86
CA ALA A 226 -6.59 -8.21 -6.52
C ALA A 226 -7.09 -9.17 -5.43
N VAL A 227 -8.24 -9.81 -5.63
CA VAL A 227 -8.77 -10.86 -4.74
C VAL A 227 -7.92 -12.13 -4.82
N ALA A 228 -7.52 -12.54 -6.03
CA ALA A 228 -6.75 -13.77 -6.25
C ALA A 228 -5.33 -13.70 -5.68
N VAL A 229 -4.70 -12.52 -5.71
CA VAL A 229 -3.30 -12.33 -5.28
C VAL A 229 -3.24 -11.51 -4.00
N ASN A 230 -3.10 -12.20 -2.86
CA ASN A 230 -2.91 -11.55 -1.58
C ASN A 230 -1.46 -11.13 -1.31
N GLN A 231 -1.26 -10.18 -0.41
CA GLN A 231 0.05 -9.62 -0.04
C GLN A 231 0.85 -10.60 0.82
N GLY A 232 1.66 -11.46 0.18
CA GLY A 232 2.55 -12.40 0.84
C GLY A 232 1.88 -13.36 1.83
N GLY A 233 0.60 -13.66 1.65
CA GLY A 233 -0.18 -14.49 2.57
C GLY A 233 -0.57 -13.80 3.90
N LYS A 234 -0.15 -12.56 4.12
CA LYS A 234 -0.34 -11.84 5.40
C LYS A 234 -1.43 -10.76 5.35
N ARG A 235 -1.77 -10.24 4.16
CA ARG A 235 -2.80 -9.20 3.94
C ARG A 235 -3.55 -9.48 2.64
N LYS A 236 -4.81 -9.05 2.55
CA LYS A 236 -5.54 -9.02 1.28
C LYS A 236 -4.88 -8.03 0.33
N GLY A 237 -4.90 -8.31 -0.97
CA GLY A 237 -4.52 -7.35 -2.00
C GLY A 237 -5.33 -6.06 -1.84
N ALA A 238 -4.67 -4.90 -2.00
CA ALA A 238 -5.31 -3.59 -1.89
C ALA A 238 -5.09 -2.84 -3.19
N MET A 239 -6.18 -2.56 -3.90
CA MET A 239 -6.18 -1.81 -5.15
C MET A 239 -7.17 -0.65 -5.07
N CYS A 240 -6.79 0.49 -5.65
CA CYS A 240 -7.65 1.64 -5.85
C CYS A 240 -7.66 2.00 -7.35
N ALA A 241 -8.85 2.08 -7.93
CA ALA A 241 -9.03 2.61 -9.28
C ALA A 241 -9.33 4.11 -9.20
N TYR A 242 -8.66 4.89 -10.03
CA TYR A 242 -8.90 6.33 -10.20
C TYR A 242 -9.56 6.58 -11.54
N LEU A 243 -10.53 7.49 -11.56
CA LEU A 243 -11.16 7.99 -12.76
C LEU A 243 -11.49 9.48 -12.60
N GLU A 244 -11.23 10.28 -13.62
CA GLU A 244 -11.58 11.69 -13.61
C GLU A 244 -13.09 11.89 -13.80
N THR A 245 -13.63 12.94 -13.17
CA THR A 245 -15.08 13.23 -13.14
C THR A 245 -15.68 13.59 -14.49
N TRP A 246 -14.87 13.93 -15.48
CA TRP A 246 -15.32 14.24 -16.85
C TRP A 246 -15.38 13.01 -17.77
N HIS A 247 -14.90 11.85 -17.32
CA HIS A 247 -14.94 10.61 -18.10
C HIS A 247 -16.38 10.14 -18.34
N LEU A 248 -16.71 9.71 -19.54
CA LEU A 248 -18.09 9.33 -19.92
C LEU A 248 -18.64 8.15 -19.12
N ASP A 249 -17.79 7.24 -18.64
CA ASP A 249 -18.19 6.08 -17.84
C ASP A 249 -18.27 6.39 -16.33
N ILE A 250 -18.16 7.66 -15.91
CA ILE A 250 -18.08 8.03 -14.49
C ILE A 250 -19.31 7.59 -13.68
N GLU A 251 -20.50 7.64 -14.25
CA GLU A 251 -21.74 7.26 -13.55
C GLU A 251 -21.71 5.76 -13.21
N ASP A 252 -21.34 4.90 -14.17
CA ASP A 252 -21.17 3.47 -13.95
C ASP A 252 -20.04 3.16 -12.97
N PHE A 253 -18.98 3.96 -13.00
CA PHE A 253 -17.84 3.85 -12.07
C PHE A 253 -18.26 4.15 -10.62
N LEU A 254 -19.08 5.16 -10.39
CA LEU A 254 -19.61 5.48 -9.07
C LEU A 254 -20.53 4.38 -8.51
N GLU A 255 -21.11 3.57 -9.38
CA GLU A 255 -21.98 2.46 -9.00
C GLU A 255 -21.25 1.13 -8.72
N LEU A 256 -19.94 1.04 -8.97
CA LEU A 256 -19.16 -0.20 -8.87
C LEU A 256 -19.31 -0.93 -7.54
N ARG A 257 -19.52 -0.22 -6.43
CA ARG A 257 -19.62 -0.79 -5.08
C ARG A 257 -21.05 -0.93 -4.56
N LYS A 258 -22.07 -0.64 -5.36
CA LYS A 258 -23.47 -0.86 -4.97
C LYS A 258 -23.76 -2.35 -4.80
N ASN A 259 -24.56 -2.68 -3.78
CA ASN A 259 -25.00 -4.05 -3.49
C ASN A 259 -26.22 -4.49 -4.35
N THR A 260 -26.57 -3.71 -5.37
CA THR A 260 -27.72 -3.96 -6.25
C THR A 260 -27.31 -3.84 -7.71
N GLY A 261 -28.08 -4.42 -8.62
CA GLY A 261 -27.83 -4.39 -10.06
C GLY A 261 -27.09 -5.62 -10.58
N ASP A 262 -26.46 -5.50 -11.76
CA ASP A 262 -25.71 -6.60 -12.38
C ASP A 262 -24.37 -6.81 -11.70
N GLU A 263 -24.19 -7.96 -11.04
CA GLU A 263 -22.97 -8.34 -10.33
C GLU A 263 -21.73 -8.38 -11.24
N ARG A 264 -21.89 -8.62 -12.53
CA ARG A 264 -20.79 -8.56 -13.50
C ARG A 264 -20.20 -7.17 -13.67
N ARG A 265 -20.93 -6.14 -13.24
CA ARG A 265 -20.52 -4.73 -13.28
C ARG A 265 -20.19 -4.18 -11.88
N ARG A 266 -19.92 -5.05 -10.90
CA ARG A 266 -19.60 -4.67 -9.51
C ARG A 266 -18.19 -5.10 -9.13
N THR A 267 -17.52 -4.29 -8.29
CA THR A 267 -16.15 -4.51 -7.81
C THR A 267 -16.10 -4.19 -6.32
N HIS A 268 -16.52 -5.15 -5.48
CA HIS A 268 -16.69 -4.92 -4.05
C HIS A 268 -15.38 -4.84 -3.27
N ASP A 269 -14.30 -5.48 -3.77
CA ASP A 269 -13.01 -5.59 -3.06
C ASP A 269 -12.02 -4.49 -3.47
N MET A 270 -12.29 -3.78 -4.57
CA MET A 270 -11.47 -2.67 -5.05
C MET A 270 -12.02 -1.34 -4.54
N ASN A 271 -11.14 -0.46 -4.08
CA ASN A 271 -11.50 0.91 -3.77
C ASN A 271 -11.59 1.76 -5.05
N THR A 272 -12.42 2.78 -5.00
CA THR A 272 -12.58 3.76 -6.08
C THR A 272 -12.26 5.15 -5.57
N ALA A 273 -11.64 5.97 -6.41
CA ALA A 273 -11.36 7.38 -6.13
C ALA A 273 -11.55 8.21 -7.41
N ASN A 274 -11.92 9.47 -7.24
CA ASN A 274 -12.12 10.39 -8.33
C ASN A 274 -11.11 11.52 -8.25
N TRP A 275 -10.54 11.89 -9.39
CA TRP A 275 -9.85 13.15 -9.53
C TRP A 275 -10.88 14.23 -9.92
N ILE A 276 -10.99 15.26 -9.07
CA ILE A 276 -12.03 16.28 -9.17
C ILE A 276 -11.35 17.62 -9.47
N PRO A 277 -11.50 18.21 -10.68
CA PRO A 277 -10.93 19.51 -11.00
C PRO A 277 -11.71 20.65 -10.33
N ASP A 278 -11.01 21.76 -10.08
CA ASP A 278 -11.62 22.96 -9.45
C ASP A 278 -12.86 23.47 -10.19
N LEU A 279 -12.85 23.40 -11.52
CA LEU A 279 -14.00 23.78 -12.34
C LEU A 279 -15.27 22.97 -12.00
N PHE A 280 -15.10 21.65 -11.73
CA PHE A 280 -16.23 20.83 -11.31
C PHE A 280 -16.85 21.35 -10.02
N MET A 281 -16.01 21.65 -9.01
CA MET A 281 -16.49 22.17 -7.73
C MET A 281 -17.17 23.55 -7.88
N LYS A 282 -16.63 24.45 -8.72
CA LYS A 282 -17.25 25.73 -9.03
C LYS A 282 -18.65 25.53 -9.62
N ARG A 283 -18.81 24.59 -10.55
CA ARG A 283 -20.09 24.30 -11.21
C ARG A 283 -21.10 23.63 -10.29
N VAL A 284 -20.67 22.72 -9.41
CA VAL A 284 -21.53 22.16 -8.36
C VAL A 284 -22.12 23.28 -7.49
N MET A 285 -21.28 24.21 -7.03
CA MET A 285 -21.73 25.35 -6.22
C MET A 285 -22.65 26.29 -7.00
N GLY A 286 -22.48 26.44 -8.31
CA GLY A 286 -23.30 27.26 -9.20
C GLY A 286 -24.56 26.57 -9.71
N GLY A 287 -24.78 25.29 -9.46
CA GLY A 287 -25.88 24.50 -10.03
C GLY A 287 -25.78 24.37 -11.56
N GLU A 288 -24.58 24.37 -12.11
CA GLU A 288 -24.32 24.35 -13.54
C GLU A 288 -24.25 22.91 -14.10
N LYS A 289 -24.22 22.80 -15.43
CA LYS A 289 -24.07 21.51 -16.12
C LYS A 289 -22.62 21.06 -16.16
N TRP A 290 -22.42 19.75 -16.19
CA TRP A 290 -21.14 19.11 -16.40
C TRP A 290 -21.20 18.18 -17.61
N THR A 291 -20.22 18.25 -18.50
CA THR A 291 -20.19 17.47 -19.73
C THR A 291 -19.20 16.32 -19.57
N LEU A 292 -19.66 15.13 -19.89
CA LEU A 292 -18.83 13.91 -19.89
C LEU A 292 -18.33 13.64 -21.30
N PHE A 293 -17.06 13.24 -21.42
CA PHE A 293 -16.39 12.99 -22.68
C PHE A 293 -15.74 11.59 -22.70
N SER A 294 -15.58 11.03 -23.91
CA SER A 294 -14.67 9.92 -24.08
C SER A 294 -13.22 10.42 -24.20
N PRO A 295 -12.24 9.84 -23.47
CA PRO A 295 -10.85 10.24 -23.62
C PRO A 295 -10.30 10.05 -25.02
N SER A 296 -10.88 9.16 -25.83
CA SER A 296 -10.52 9.02 -27.26
C SER A 296 -10.78 10.28 -28.08
N ASP A 297 -11.67 11.15 -27.64
CA ASP A 297 -12.06 12.38 -28.35
C ASP A 297 -11.42 13.64 -27.75
N VAL A 298 -10.95 13.55 -26.48
CA VAL A 298 -10.37 14.68 -25.71
C VAL A 298 -9.05 14.24 -25.03
N SER A 299 -8.16 13.61 -25.77
CA SER A 299 -7.00 12.88 -25.25
C SER A 299 -5.98 13.70 -24.46
N ASP A 300 -5.95 15.02 -24.63
CA ASP A 300 -5.06 15.95 -23.93
C ASP A 300 -5.62 16.52 -22.62
N LEU A 301 -6.89 16.24 -22.32
CA LEU A 301 -7.55 16.83 -21.16
C LEU A 301 -7.00 16.31 -19.83
N HIS A 302 -6.61 15.03 -19.80
CA HIS A 302 -6.03 14.40 -18.63
C HIS A 302 -4.69 15.01 -18.18
N ASP A 303 -3.90 15.51 -19.13
CA ASP A 303 -2.58 16.08 -18.85
C ASP A 303 -2.65 17.54 -18.34
N LEU A 304 -3.84 18.10 -18.25
CA LEU A 304 -4.06 19.50 -17.88
C LEU A 304 -4.62 19.63 -16.46
N TYR A 305 -4.30 20.74 -15.80
CA TYR A 305 -4.83 21.10 -14.48
C TYR A 305 -5.02 22.61 -14.33
N GLY A 306 -5.79 23.01 -13.32
CA GLY A 306 -6.05 24.41 -13.02
C GLY A 306 -6.71 25.14 -14.20
N LYS A 307 -6.19 26.33 -14.50
CA LYS A 307 -6.75 27.20 -15.55
C LYS A 307 -6.61 26.61 -16.96
N ALA A 308 -5.53 25.91 -17.25
CA ALA A 308 -5.33 25.27 -18.55
C ALA A 308 -6.37 24.16 -18.80
N PHE A 309 -6.70 23.38 -17.76
CA PHE A 309 -7.81 22.42 -17.81
C PHE A 309 -9.14 23.11 -18.06
N GLU A 310 -9.46 24.17 -17.30
CA GLU A 310 -10.71 24.93 -17.43
C GLU A 310 -10.92 25.46 -18.86
N GLU A 311 -9.90 26.11 -19.42
CA GLU A 311 -9.96 26.66 -20.79
C GLU A 311 -10.14 25.54 -21.84
N ARG A 312 -9.44 24.42 -21.71
CA ARG A 312 -9.53 23.29 -22.62
C ARG A 312 -10.86 22.56 -22.50
N TYR A 313 -11.33 22.33 -21.28
CA TYR A 313 -12.61 21.69 -21.03
C TYR A 313 -13.77 22.47 -21.64
N VAL A 314 -13.84 23.80 -21.40
CA VAL A 314 -14.85 24.69 -22.00
C VAL A 314 -14.75 24.72 -23.53
N HIS A 315 -13.53 24.61 -24.08
CA HIS A 315 -13.37 24.48 -25.53
C HIS A 315 -14.02 23.20 -26.06
N TYR A 316 -13.84 22.06 -25.40
CA TYR A 316 -14.47 20.80 -25.79
C TYR A 316 -15.99 20.82 -25.62
N GLU A 317 -16.51 21.50 -24.61
CA GLU A 317 -17.96 21.69 -24.47
C GLU A 317 -18.55 22.43 -25.68
N ARG A 318 -17.91 23.51 -26.13
CA ARG A 318 -18.32 24.21 -27.34
C ARG A 318 -18.27 23.35 -28.60
N LEU A 319 -17.30 22.47 -28.70
CA LEU A 319 -17.23 21.51 -29.81
C LEU A 319 -18.37 20.49 -29.74
N ALA A 320 -18.71 20.00 -28.55
CA ALA A 320 -19.82 19.10 -28.32
C ALA A 320 -21.17 19.72 -28.69
N GLU A 321 -21.40 20.98 -28.25
CA GLU A 321 -22.62 21.76 -28.59
C GLU A 321 -22.78 21.96 -30.10
N ASN A 322 -21.66 22.09 -30.82
CA ASN A 322 -21.63 22.21 -32.28
C ASN A 322 -21.68 20.84 -33.01
N GLY A 323 -21.91 19.76 -32.30
CA GLY A 323 -22.01 18.41 -32.87
C GLY A 323 -20.69 17.83 -33.42
N LYS A 324 -19.54 18.40 -33.04
CA LYS A 324 -18.21 17.99 -33.50
C LYS A 324 -17.58 16.86 -32.69
N LEU A 325 -18.14 16.53 -31.53
CA LEU A 325 -17.70 15.40 -30.70
C LEU A 325 -18.78 14.29 -30.75
N PRO A 326 -18.41 13.07 -31.17
CA PRO A 326 -19.40 12.01 -31.41
C PRO A 326 -19.98 11.40 -30.13
N LEU A 327 -19.22 11.43 -29.05
CA LEU A 327 -19.59 10.85 -27.76
C LEU A 327 -19.42 11.87 -26.62
N CYS A 328 -20.54 12.46 -26.23
CA CYS A 328 -20.59 13.33 -25.04
C CYS A 328 -21.96 13.19 -24.36
N LYS A 329 -22.01 13.48 -23.08
CA LYS A 329 -23.23 13.49 -22.28
C LYS A 329 -23.23 14.71 -21.36
N HIS A 330 -24.31 15.47 -21.33
CA HIS A 330 -24.49 16.55 -20.40
C HIS A 330 -25.23 16.07 -19.15
N CYS A 331 -24.65 16.28 -17.98
CA CYS A 331 -25.23 15.94 -16.69
C CYS A 331 -25.59 17.21 -15.92
N LEU A 332 -26.72 17.19 -15.20
CA LEU A 332 -27.03 18.20 -14.19
C LEU A 332 -26.31 17.81 -12.89
N LEU A 333 -25.59 18.75 -12.30
CA LEU A 333 -24.99 18.58 -10.99
C LEU A 333 -26.03 18.96 -9.93
N TYR A 334 -26.50 17.96 -9.19
CA TYR A 334 -27.37 18.18 -8.03
C TYR A 334 -26.52 18.32 -6.78
N THR A 335 -26.86 19.28 -5.92
CA THR A 335 -26.33 19.34 -4.56
C THR A 335 -26.89 18.19 -3.72
N SER A 336 -26.22 17.85 -2.64
CA SER A 336 -26.37 16.63 -1.83
C SER A 336 -27.75 16.30 -1.26
N ASP A 337 -28.75 17.14 -1.44
CA ASP A 337 -30.13 16.87 -0.98
C ASP A 337 -30.80 15.68 -1.70
N ALA A 338 -30.27 15.27 -2.85
CA ALA A 338 -30.73 14.06 -3.54
C ALA A 338 -30.26 12.75 -2.87
N ALA A 339 -29.33 12.80 -1.92
CA ALA A 339 -28.88 11.63 -1.16
C ALA A 339 -29.84 11.26 -0.02
N ASP A 340 -30.59 12.24 0.51
CA ASP A 340 -31.53 12.04 1.62
C ASP A 340 -32.89 11.48 1.19
N GLU A 341 -33.25 11.56 -0.07
CA GLU A 341 -34.54 11.01 -0.57
C GLU A 341 -34.50 9.51 -0.91
N ARG A 342 -33.36 8.82 -0.68
CA ARG A 342 -33.19 7.38 -0.97
C ARG A 342 -32.77 6.55 0.24
N SER A 343 -33.10 6.99 1.44
CA SER A 343 -33.02 6.17 2.67
C SER A 343 -34.25 5.28 2.87
#